data_95376f3b42febdf2a2421f2d3b1ee42b
#
_entry.id   95376f3b42febdf2a2421f2d3b1ee42b
#
_cell.length_a   1.000
_cell.length_b   1.000
_cell.length_c   1.000
_cell.angle_alpha   90.00
_cell.angle_beta   90.00
_cell.angle_gamma   90.00
#
_symmetry.space_group_name_H-M   'P 1'
#
loop_
_entity.id
_entity.type
_entity.pdbx_description
1 polymer ?
#
loop_
_entity_poly.entity_id
_entity_poly.type
_entity_poly.pdbx_seq_one_letter_code
_entity_poly.pdbx_strand_id
1 'polypeptide(L)'
;MSTVETEERELFVRHATRDGNSVVRLRAIDRGGSFVVEAEVFPPGSMTAVKSGPYTFEYAGRATAFVNEAVESLLYLGCDVFAH
;
A
#
# COMPACT_ATOMS: atom_id res chain seq x y z
N MET A 1 -1.12 29.32 18.29
CA MET A 1 -2.24 28.60 17.73
C MET A 1 -1.81 27.24 17.26
N SER A 2 -2.62 26.33 17.45
CA SER A 2 -2.25 25.04 16.98
C SER A 2 -3.11 24.72 15.78
N THR A 3 -2.48 24.12 14.86
CA THR A 3 -3.19 23.59 13.73
C THR A 3 -3.64 22.21 14.08
N VAL A 4 -4.91 22.01 13.94
CA VAL A 4 -5.41 20.68 14.07
C VAL A 4 -5.05 19.97 12.79
N GLU A 5 -4.08 19.13 12.88
CA GLU A 5 -3.67 18.36 11.74
C GLU A 5 -4.30 17.00 11.82
N THR A 6 -4.79 16.55 10.70
CA THR A 6 -5.20 15.18 10.59
C THR A 6 -3.93 14.36 10.69
N GLU A 7 -3.82 13.65 11.79
CA GLU A 7 -2.64 12.81 11.97
C GLU A 7 -2.76 11.61 11.08
N GLU A 8 -1.82 11.48 10.19
CA GLU A 8 -1.68 10.28 9.39
C GLU A 8 -0.68 9.39 10.08
N ARG A 9 -1.06 8.14 10.24
CA ARG A 9 -0.17 7.18 10.83
C ARG A 9 -0.08 5.98 9.91
N GLU A 10 1.12 5.69 9.47
CA GLU A 10 1.33 4.52 8.65
C GLU A 10 1.19 3.28 9.53
N LEU A 11 0.30 2.39 9.15
CA LEU A 11 0.05 1.17 9.90
C LEU A 11 1.01 0.08 9.46
N PHE A 12 1.14 -0.12 8.18
CA PHE A 12 2.10 -1.08 7.66
C PHE A 12 2.33 -0.84 6.16
N VAL A 13 3.39 -1.44 5.67
CA VAL A 13 3.78 -1.36 4.26
C VAL A 13 4.04 -2.79 3.78
N ARG A 14 3.70 -3.04 2.52
CA ARG A 14 4.10 -4.27 1.84
C ARG A 14 4.71 -3.88 0.52
N HIS A 15 5.91 -4.37 0.28
CA HIS A 15 6.66 -4.06 -0.92
C HIS A 15 6.92 -5.34 -1.70
N ALA A 16 6.42 -5.42 -2.91
CA ALA A 16 6.59 -6.60 -3.76
C ALA A 16 7.66 -6.34 -4.80
N THR A 17 8.54 -7.31 -4.95
CA THR A 17 9.58 -7.26 -5.98
C THR A 17 9.53 -8.54 -6.80
N ARG A 18 10.06 -8.47 -8.00
CA ARG A 18 10.21 -9.65 -8.85
C ARG A 18 11.55 -9.53 -9.52
N ASP A 19 12.38 -10.58 -9.36
CA ASP A 19 13.74 -10.60 -9.89
C ASP A 19 14.53 -9.36 -9.46
N GLY A 20 14.29 -8.92 -8.22
CA GLY A 20 15.00 -7.79 -7.65
C GLY A 20 14.45 -6.43 -8.05
N ASN A 21 13.42 -6.38 -8.89
CA ASN A 21 12.84 -5.13 -9.32
C ASN A 21 11.52 -4.87 -8.60
N SER A 22 11.29 -3.62 -8.21
CA SER A 22 10.04 -3.24 -7.57
C SER A 22 8.89 -3.43 -8.54
N VAL A 23 7.78 -3.98 -8.03
CA VAL A 23 6.57 -4.19 -8.79
C VAL A 23 5.46 -3.30 -8.25
N VAL A 24 5.22 -3.38 -6.94
CA VAL A 24 4.20 -2.56 -6.31
C VAL A 24 4.56 -2.35 -4.84
N ARG A 25 4.17 -1.21 -4.32
CA ARG A 25 4.32 -0.89 -2.91
C ARG A 25 2.98 -0.46 -2.38
N LEU A 26 2.53 -1.12 -1.33
CA LEU A 26 1.23 -0.85 -0.71
C LEU A 26 1.45 -0.27 0.68
N ARG A 27 0.73 0.81 0.99
CA ARG A 27 0.80 1.44 2.32
C ARG A 27 -0.61 1.52 2.88
N ALA A 28 -0.78 1.08 4.11
CA ALA A 28 -2.02 1.26 4.84
C ALA A 28 -1.84 2.39 5.84
N ILE A 29 -2.74 3.34 5.84
CA ILE A 29 -2.62 4.58 6.60
C ILE A 29 -3.90 4.82 7.38
N ASP A 30 -3.74 5.19 8.66
CA ASP A 30 -4.83 5.65 9.50
C ASP A 30 -4.87 7.17 9.39
N ARG A 31 -5.97 7.71 8.90
CA ARG A 31 -6.14 9.15 8.72
C ARG A 31 -7.12 9.75 9.72
N GLY A 32 -7.21 9.14 10.90
CA GLY A 32 -7.98 9.75 11.97
C GLY A 32 -9.49 9.62 11.84
N GLY A 33 -9.97 8.66 11.13
CA GLY A 33 -11.40 8.43 10.95
C GLY A 33 -11.69 7.53 9.81
N SER A 34 -10.69 7.35 8.97
CA SER A 34 -10.79 6.42 7.86
C SER A 34 -9.44 5.77 7.67
N PHE A 35 -9.46 4.65 7.00
CA PHE A 35 -8.25 3.89 6.71
C PHE A 35 -8.07 3.87 5.20
N VAL A 36 -6.86 4.16 4.77
CA VAL A 36 -6.58 4.37 3.35
C VAL A 36 -5.47 3.43 2.94
N VAL A 37 -5.61 2.85 1.77
CA VAL A 37 -4.52 2.09 1.16
C VAL A 37 -4.09 2.84 -0.09
N GLU A 38 -2.80 3.13 -0.16
CA GLU A 38 -2.18 3.73 -1.33
C GLU A 38 -1.28 2.71 -1.98
N ALA A 39 -1.32 2.65 -3.30
CA ALA A 39 -0.48 1.75 -4.05
C ALA A 39 0.39 2.53 -5.02
N GLU A 40 1.65 2.15 -5.09
CA GLU A 40 2.56 2.64 -6.10
C GLU A 40 2.94 1.47 -6.99
N VAL A 41 2.64 1.59 -8.27
CA VAL A 41 2.95 0.54 -9.24
C VAL A 41 4.17 0.98 -10.03
N PHE A 42 5.10 0.05 -10.20
CA PHE A 42 6.35 0.33 -10.92
C PHE A 42 6.31 -0.44 -12.24
N PRO A 43 5.87 0.23 -13.33
CA PRO A 43 5.78 -0.46 -14.61
C PRO A 43 7.17 -0.85 -15.11
N PRO A 44 7.27 -2.00 -15.76
CA PRO A 44 8.58 -2.44 -16.30
C PRO A 44 9.16 -1.42 -17.25
N GLY A 45 10.46 -1.14 -17.09
CA GLY A 45 11.15 -0.21 -17.96
C GLY A 45 10.85 1.25 -17.70
N SER A 46 10.03 1.56 -16.71
CA SER A 46 9.69 2.93 -16.38
C SER A 46 10.48 3.38 -15.16
N MET A 47 10.92 4.63 -15.18
CA MET A 47 11.60 5.22 -14.04
C MET A 47 10.61 5.88 -13.08
N THR A 48 9.33 5.93 -13.45
CA THR A 48 8.32 6.65 -12.68
C THR A 48 7.27 5.68 -12.18
N ALA A 49 7.01 5.74 -10.87
CA ALA A 49 5.92 4.97 -10.28
C ALA A 49 4.58 5.61 -10.63
N VAL A 50 3.58 4.77 -10.78
CA VAL A 50 2.21 5.22 -11.02
C VAL A 50 1.42 4.96 -9.74
N LYS A 51 0.75 5.99 -9.23
CA LYS A 51 -0.07 5.84 -8.04
C LYS A 51 -1.44 5.31 -8.40
N SER A 52 -1.92 4.38 -7.60
CA SER A 52 -3.25 3.81 -7.73
C SER A 52 -3.96 4.01 -6.39
N GLY A 53 -5.23 4.38 -6.44
CA GLY A 53 -5.98 4.72 -5.26
C GLY A 53 -5.96 6.22 -5.03
N PRO A 54 -6.16 6.70 -3.80
CA PRO A 54 -6.27 5.89 -2.57
C PRO A 54 -7.59 5.11 -2.49
N TYR A 55 -7.53 3.99 -1.79
CA TYR A 55 -8.71 3.18 -1.53
C TYR A 55 -9.08 3.40 -0.06
N THR A 56 -10.31 3.82 0.20
CA THR A 56 -10.73 4.24 1.54
C THR A 56 -11.65 3.21 2.16
N PHE A 57 -11.42 2.94 3.44
CA PHE A 57 -12.18 1.94 4.20
C PHE A 57 -12.59 2.53 5.53
N GLU A 58 -13.74 2.10 6.04
CA GLU A 58 -14.23 2.58 7.33
C GLU A 58 -13.57 1.87 8.49
N TYR A 59 -13.06 0.66 8.27
CA TYR A 59 -12.49 -0.16 9.33
C TYR A 59 -11.10 -0.66 8.95
N ALA A 60 -10.23 -0.70 9.93
CA ALA A 60 -8.86 -1.17 9.70
C ALA A 60 -8.83 -2.60 9.16
N GLY A 61 -9.76 -3.44 9.63
CA GLY A 61 -9.81 -4.82 9.15
C GLY A 61 -10.08 -4.94 7.68
N ARG A 62 -10.89 -4.03 7.13
CA ARG A 62 -11.15 -4.02 5.70
C ARG A 62 -9.94 -3.62 4.89
N ALA A 63 -9.22 -2.60 5.37
CA ALA A 63 -7.99 -2.17 4.70
C ALA A 63 -6.96 -3.30 4.73
N THR A 64 -6.84 -3.97 5.88
CA THR A 64 -5.90 -5.09 6.04
C THR A 64 -6.26 -6.23 5.09
N ALA A 65 -7.55 -6.56 5.01
CA ALA A 65 -8.01 -7.63 4.12
C ALA A 65 -7.71 -7.30 2.67
N PHE A 66 -7.91 -6.03 2.28
CA PHE A 66 -7.62 -5.58 0.92
C PHE A 66 -6.14 -5.80 0.59
N VAL A 67 -5.25 -5.38 1.49
CA VAL A 67 -3.82 -5.55 1.27
C VAL A 67 -3.43 -7.02 1.24
N ASN A 68 -4.01 -7.82 2.15
CA ASN A 68 -3.70 -9.24 2.19
C ASN A 68 -4.09 -9.95 0.90
N GLU A 69 -5.24 -9.59 0.33
CA GLU A 69 -5.66 -10.17 -0.94
C GLU A 69 -4.72 -9.77 -2.07
N ALA A 70 -4.28 -8.51 -2.06
CA ALA A 70 -3.32 -8.05 -3.05
C ALA A 70 -2.01 -8.80 -2.92
N VAL A 71 -1.55 -8.99 -1.68
CA VAL A 71 -0.31 -9.72 -1.41
C VAL A 71 -0.42 -11.16 -1.90
N GLU A 72 -1.55 -11.82 -1.64
CA GLU A 72 -1.74 -13.19 -2.12
C GLU A 72 -1.63 -13.26 -3.64
N SER A 73 -2.23 -12.30 -4.33
CA SER A 73 -2.15 -12.26 -5.79
C SER A 73 -0.72 -12.07 -6.26
N LEU A 74 0.02 -11.19 -5.58
CA LEU A 74 1.42 -10.93 -5.94
C LEU A 74 2.28 -12.15 -5.71
N LEU A 75 2.08 -12.86 -4.61
CA LEU A 75 2.81 -14.09 -4.35
C LEU A 75 2.50 -15.13 -5.42
N TYR A 76 1.23 -15.23 -5.81
CA TYR A 76 0.83 -16.15 -6.85
C TYR A 76 1.51 -15.84 -8.17
N LEU A 77 1.78 -14.56 -8.44
CA LEU A 77 2.45 -14.12 -9.66
C LEU A 77 3.97 -14.24 -9.57
N GLY A 78 4.48 -14.75 -8.47
CA GLY A 78 5.91 -15.00 -8.33
C GLY A 78 6.70 -13.86 -7.72
N CYS A 79 6.03 -12.91 -7.09
CA CYS A 79 6.73 -11.82 -6.43
C CYS A 79 7.19 -12.23 -5.04
N ASP A 80 8.27 -11.60 -4.59
CA ASP A 80 8.68 -11.63 -3.19
C ASP A 80 8.04 -10.43 -2.52
N VAL A 81 7.52 -10.61 -1.31
CA VAL A 81 6.83 -9.53 -0.60
C VAL A 81 7.51 -9.28 0.73
N PHE A 82 7.82 -8.03 0.97
CA PHE A 82 8.53 -7.59 2.17
C PHE A 82 7.63 -6.67 2.98
N ALA A 83 7.87 -6.60 4.28
CA ALA A 83 7.05 -5.82 5.21
C ALA A 83 7.50 -4.36 5.33
N HIS A 84 8.30 -3.89 4.41
CA HIS A 84 8.73 -2.47 4.46
C HIS A 84 9.32 -1.99 3.15
#